data_e171c57334ed056306507f3808e2a077
#
_entry.id   e171c57334ed056306507f3808e2a077
#
_cell.length_a   1.000
_cell.length_b   1.000
_cell.length_c   1.000
_cell.angle_alpha   90.00
_cell.angle_beta   90.00
_cell.angle_gamma   90.00
#
_symmetry.space_group_name_H-M   'P 1'
#
loop_
_entity.id
_entity.type
_entity.pdbx_description
1 polymer ?
#
loop_
_entity_poly.entity_id
_entity_poly.type
_entity_poly.pdbx_seq_one_letter_code
_entity_poly.pdbx_strand_id
1 'polypeptide(L)'
;LRVENLDTNLKEPQLFWYRLITLIWAPIQFLTLFGILTLTMYTEMALAEKIGLFCAMGVLTGTIGINYAHELMHKSGKIERWLADALLAMVLYSHFRSEHLLVHHIHVGTPRDPVTAKYNENFYKFFIRVLIQCPISSFKSESIKLGRKGLPPSDFSNPFYIYFILQMFMLALSFLV
;
A
#
# COMPACT_ATOMS: atom_id res chain seq x y z
N LEU A 1 -11.45 23.44 -3.23
CA LEU A 1 -10.32 24.12 -3.86
C LEU A 1 -9.93 23.33 -5.08
N ARG A 2 -10.34 23.81 -6.25
CA ARG A 2 -9.91 23.30 -7.55
C ARG A 2 -8.44 23.72 -7.66
N VAL A 3 -7.51 22.81 -7.42
CA VAL A 3 -6.11 23.02 -7.80
C VAL A 3 -6.12 23.01 -9.33
N GLU A 4 -6.18 24.18 -9.93
CA GLU A 4 -5.90 24.29 -11.35
C GLU A 4 -4.48 23.82 -11.55
N ASN A 5 -4.33 22.70 -12.23
CA ASN A 5 -3.04 22.28 -12.76
C ASN A 5 -2.62 23.37 -13.73
N LEU A 6 -1.76 24.26 -13.26
CA LEU A 6 -1.30 25.43 -14.00
C LEU A 6 -0.50 25.09 -15.27
N ASP A 7 -0.17 23.81 -15.49
CA ASP A 7 0.55 23.34 -16.65
C ASP A 7 -0.10 22.10 -17.28
N THR A 8 -1.20 22.31 -17.99
CA THR A 8 -1.77 21.31 -18.91
C THR A 8 -0.89 21.03 -20.14
N ASN A 9 0.24 21.70 -20.28
CA ASN A 9 1.15 21.64 -21.43
C ASN A 9 2.47 20.91 -21.14
N LEU A 10 2.65 20.28 -19.97
CA LEU A 10 3.82 19.46 -19.70
C LEU A 10 3.83 18.24 -20.63
N LYS A 11 4.78 18.23 -21.57
CA LYS A 11 4.98 17.10 -22.48
C LYS A 11 5.46 15.88 -21.70
N GLU A 12 5.05 14.68 -22.11
CA GLU A 12 5.48 13.40 -21.49
C GLU A 12 6.99 13.28 -21.19
N PRO A 13 7.92 13.77 -22.02
CA PRO A 13 9.36 13.75 -21.71
C PRO A 13 9.76 14.55 -20.47
N GLN A 14 9.01 15.61 -20.14
CA GLN A 14 9.28 16.43 -18.96
C GLN A 14 8.86 15.72 -17.65
N LEU A 15 7.93 14.78 -17.76
CA LEU A 15 7.46 13.97 -16.62
C LEU A 15 8.29 12.69 -16.42
N PHE A 16 9.20 12.37 -17.33
CA PHE A 16 10.01 11.15 -17.29
C PHE A 16 10.77 10.99 -15.95
N TRP A 17 11.43 12.02 -15.47
CA TRP A 17 12.21 11.97 -14.23
C TRP A 17 11.32 11.76 -13.01
N TYR A 18 10.16 12.41 -12.94
CA TYR A 18 9.19 12.21 -11.87
C TYR A 18 8.66 10.78 -11.87
N ARG A 19 8.34 10.25 -13.05
CA ARG A 19 7.90 8.86 -13.21
C ARG A 19 9.02 7.89 -12.83
N LEU A 20 10.24 8.14 -13.26
CA LEU A 20 11.39 7.28 -12.94
C LEU A 20 11.63 7.19 -11.44
N ILE A 21 11.61 8.31 -10.72
CA ILE A 21 11.79 8.35 -9.26
C ILE A 21 10.72 7.52 -8.57
N THR A 22 9.47 7.63 -8.99
CA THR A 22 8.38 6.84 -8.38
C THR A 22 8.51 5.35 -8.66
N LEU A 23 8.97 4.95 -9.85
CA LEU A 23 9.16 3.54 -10.21
C LEU A 23 10.36 2.91 -9.51
N ILE A 24 11.50 3.64 -9.42
CA ILE A 24 12.74 3.10 -8.86
C ILE A 24 12.66 2.88 -7.34
N TRP A 25 11.71 3.55 -6.67
CA TRP A 25 11.54 3.36 -5.23
C TRP A 25 11.18 1.92 -4.86
N ALA A 26 10.35 1.25 -5.63
CA ALA A 26 9.93 -0.12 -5.33
C ALA A 26 11.11 -1.12 -5.27
N PRO A 27 12.01 -1.20 -6.26
CA PRO A 27 13.20 -2.03 -6.14
C PRO A 27 14.15 -1.56 -5.03
N ILE A 28 14.30 -0.27 -4.78
CA ILE A 28 15.12 0.24 -3.66
C ILE A 28 14.55 -0.25 -2.34
N GLN A 29 13.25 -0.10 -2.08
CA GLN A 29 12.64 -0.56 -0.85
C GLN A 29 12.76 -2.08 -0.68
N PHE A 30 12.57 -2.86 -1.76
CA PHE A 30 12.75 -4.31 -1.75
C PHE A 30 14.17 -4.68 -1.33
N LEU A 31 15.18 -4.13 -2.00
CA LEU A 31 16.59 -4.40 -1.70
C LEU A 31 16.96 -3.97 -0.28
N THR A 32 16.45 -2.84 0.18
CA THR A 32 16.70 -2.36 1.55
C THR A 32 16.06 -3.27 2.60
N LEU A 33 14.80 -3.68 2.39
CA LEU A 33 14.09 -4.57 3.31
C LEU A 33 14.80 -5.92 3.43
N PHE A 34 15.05 -6.58 2.32
CA PHE A 34 15.70 -7.90 2.32
C PHE A 34 17.18 -7.82 2.66
N GLY A 35 17.85 -6.72 2.34
CA GLY A 35 19.22 -6.45 2.78
C GLY A 35 19.33 -6.31 4.31
N ILE A 36 18.40 -5.61 4.95
CA ILE A 36 18.36 -5.50 6.42
C ILE A 36 18.03 -6.86 7.04
N LEU A 37 17.07 -7.61 6.50
CA LEU A 37 16.76 -8.95 6.99
C LEU A 37 18.01 -9.87 6.91
N THR A 38 18.68 -9.91 5.76
CA THR A 38 19.92 -10.66 5.58
C THR A 38 21.00 -10.23 6.57
N LEU A 39 21.21 -8.92 6.70
CA LEU A 39 22.20 -8.37 7.61
C LEU A 39 21.95 -8.82 9.07
N THR A 40 20.68 -8.74 9.52
CA THR A 40 20.34 -9.12 10.90
C THR A 40 20.43 -10.62 11.18
N MET A 41 20.36 -11.46 10.14
CA MET A 41 20.50 -12.92 10.28
C MET A 41 21.97 -13.37 10.28
N TYR A 42 22.81 -12.75 9.46
CA TYR A 42 24.20 -13.21 9.23
C TYR A 42 25.27 -12.39 9.96
N THR A 43 24.88 -11.36 10.73
CA THR A 43 25.82 -10.59 11.56
C THR A 43 25.47 -10.68 13.04
N GLU A 44 26.50 -10.71 13.88
CA GLU A 44 26.33 -10.61 15.33
C GLU A 44 25.99 -9.16 15.70
N MET A 45 24.72 -8.92 15.97
CA MET A 45 24.20 -7.64 16.38
C MET A 45 23.54 -7.72 17.75
N ALA A 46 23.72 -6.69 18.56
CA ALA A 46 23.00 -6.56 19.82
C ALA A 46 21.48 -6.42 19.55
N LEU A 47 20.65 -6.91 20.48
CA LEU A 47 19.19 -6.83 20.36
C LEU A 47 18.69 -5.39 20.10
N ALA A 48 19.30 -4.41 20.75
CA ALA A 48 18.96 -2.99 20.55
C ALA A 48 19.22 -2.52 19.12
N GLU A 49 20.31 -2.97 18.48
CA GLU A 49 20.63 -2.64 17.09
C GLU A 49 19.59 -3.27 16.13
N LYS A 50 19.24 -4.54 16.35
CA LYS A 50 18.19 -5.22 15.57
C LYS A 50 16.86 -4.48 15.69
N ILE A 51 16.42 -4.14 16.92
CA ILE A 51 15.18 -3.37 17.15
C ILE A 51 15.26 -2.02 16.45
N GLY A 52 16.40 -1.31 16.55
CA GLY A 52 16.61 -0.02 15.88
C GLY A 52 16.45 -0.11 14.36
N LEU A 53 17.05 -1.12 13.73
CA LEU A 53 16.92 -1.36 12.28
C LEU A 53 15.49 -1.70 11.86
N PHE A 54 14.78 -2.54 12.61
CA PHE A 54 13.38 -2.86 12.32
C PHE A 54 12.48 -1.65 12.49
N CYS A 55 12.67 -0.83 13.53
CA CYS A 55 11.93 0.41 13.71
C CYS A 55 12.21 1.40 12.57
N ALA A 56 13.48 1.59 12.18
CA ALA A 56 13.85 2.46 11.08
C ALA A 56 13.22 1.99 9.75
N MET A 57 13.26 0.67 9.48
CA MET A 57 12.63 0.10 8.29
C MET A 57 11.10 0.26 8.33
N GLY A 58 10.47 0.07 9.50
CA GLY A 58 9.04 0.30 9.69
C GLY A 58 8.64 1.75 9.40
N VAL A 59 9.41 2.73 9.86
CA VAL A 59 9.20 4.15 9.55
C VAL A 59 9.37 4.41 8.06
N LEU A 60 10.44 3.91 7.44
CA LEU A 60 10.73 4.11 6.03
C LEU A 60 9.62 3.53 5.14
N THR A 61 9.22 2.30 5.38
CA THR A 61 8.17 1.63 4.58
C THR A 61 6.79 2.19 4.86
N GLY A 62 6.48 2.51 6.13
CA GLY A 62 5.17 3.02 6.56
C GLY A 62 4.92 4.49 6.20
N THR A 63 5.97 5.29 5.99
CA THR A 63 5.84 6.69 5.57
C THR A 63 6.17 6.88 4.11
N ILE A 64 7.40 6.62 3.70
CA ILE A 64 7.86 6.85 2.33
C ILE A 64 7.26 5.80 1.40
N GLY A 65 7.38 4.52 1.76
CA GLY A 65 6.90 3.40 0.93
C GLY A 65 5.41 3.47 0.61
N ILE A 66 4.58 3.75 1.61
CA ILE A 66 3.14 3.89 1.41
C ILE A 66 2.81 5.11 0.53
N ASN A 67 3.53 6.24 0.68
CA ASN A 67 3.33 7.40 -0.18
C ASN A 67 3.66 7.11 -1.65
N TYR A 68 4.76 6.38 -1.93
CA TYR A 68 5.07 5.95 -3.30
C TYR A 68 4.05 4.93 -3.83
N ALA A 69 3.61 3.99 -3.01
CA ALA A 69 2.54 3.07 -3.38
C ALA A 69 1.24 3.81 -3.71
N HIS A 70 0.89 4.82 -2.91
CA HIS A 70 -0.26 5.68 -3.11
C HIS A 70 -0.18 6.42 -4.46
N GLU A 71 0.94 7.05 -4.78
CA GLU A 71 1.14 7.72 -6.06
C GLU A 71 1.05 6.75 -7.25
N LEU A 72 1.68 5.57 -7.13
CA LEU A 72 1.69 4.55 -8.18
C LEU A 72 0.31 3.92 -8.42
N MET A 73 -0.51 3.71 -7.37
CA MET A 73 -1.84 3.11 -7.54
C MET A 73 -2.82 4.01 -8.29
N HIS A 74 -2.59 5.33 -8.32
CA HIS A 74 -3.38 6.29 -9.06
C HIS A 74 -3.02 6.35 -10.55
N LYS A 75 -1.88 5.78 -10.97
CA LYS A 75 -1.50 5.77 -12.38
C LYS A 75 -2.29 4.73 -13.18
N SER A 76 -2.51 5.04 -14.46
CA SER A 76 -3.23 4.15 -15.39
C SER A 76 -2.37 2.98 -15.88
N GLY A 77 -1.05 3.08 -15.80
CA GLY A 77 -0.11 2.08 -16.28
C GLY A 77 -0.18 0.77 -15.49
N LYS A 78 0.03 -0.35 -16.17
CA LYS A 78 0.02 -1.68 -15.52
C LYS A 78 1.24 -1.85 -14.62
N ILE A 79 2.40 -1.38 -15.03
CA ILE A 79 3.67 -1.49 -14.27
C ILE A 79 3.55 -0.71 -12.96
N GLU A 80 3.03 0.51 -13.00
CA GLU A 80 2.83 1.35 -11.83
C GLU A 80 1.94 0.65 -10.81
N ARG A 81 0.83 0.08 -11.26
CA ARG A 81 -0.09 -0.66 -10.37
C ARG A 81 0.53 -1.91 -9.77
N TRP A 82 1.32 -2.67 -10.55
CA TRP A 82 2.05 -3.83 -10.04
C TRP A 82 3.08 -3.45 -8.99
N LEU A 83 3.82 -2.36 -9.20
CA LEU A 83 4.79 -1.85 -8.23
C LEU A 83 4.10 -1.32 -6.96
N ALA A 84 2.95 -0.68 -7.08
CA ALA A 84 2.13 -0.31 -5.93
C ALA A 84 1.72 -1.53 -5.11
N ASP A 85 1.21 -2.58 -5.77
CA ASP A 85 0.81 -3.82 -5.10
C ASP A 85 2.01 -4.51 -4.42
N ALA A 86 3.19 -4.49 -5.05
CA ALA A 86 4.41 -5.03 -4.46
C ALA A 86 4.86 -4.24 -3.21
N LEU A 87 4.85 -2.90 -3.26
CA LEU A 87 5.16 -2.04 -2.12
C LEU A 87 4.21 -2.29 -0.95
N LEU A 88 2.91 -2.39 -1.22
CA LEU A 88 1.89 -2.66 -0.20
C LEU A 88 2.00 -4.08 0.36
N ALA A 89 2.43 -5.05 -0.46
CA ALA A 89 2.66 -6.42 0.00
C ALA A 89 3.84 -6.52 0.98
N MET A 90 4.90 -5.72 0.79
CA MET A 90 6.06 -5.67 1.71
C MET A 90 5.68 -5.22 3.13
N VAL A 91 4.60 -4.45 3.27
CA VAL A 91 4.07 -3.98 4.57
C VAL A 91 2.81 -4.73 4.99
N LEU A 92 2.43 -5.80 4.29
CA LEU A 92 1.23 -6.62 4.53
C LEU A 92 -0.07 -5.80 4.51
N TYR A 93 -0.13 -4.77 3.70
CA TYR A 93 -1.24 -3.82 3.64
C TYR A 93 -1.86 -3.69 2.24
N SER A 94 -1.85 -4.77 1.43
CA SER A 94 -2.26 -4.79 0.02
C SER A 94 -3.71 -4.36 -0.22
N HIS A 95 -4.63 -4.61 0.74
CA HIS A 95 -6.02 -4.19 0.66
C HIS A 95 -6.19 -2.66 0.62
N PHE A 96 -5.16 -1.89 0.98
CA PHE A 96 -5.17 -0.43 0.95
C PHE A 96 -5.51 0.12 -0.44
N ARG A 97 -5.07 -0.52 -1.53
CA ARG A 97 -5.44 -0.06 -2.88
C ARG A 97 -6.95 -0.06 -3.10
N SER A 98 -7.64 -1.15 -2.77
CA SER A 98 -9.10 -1.23 -2.92
C SER A 98 -9.82 -0.33 -1.92
N GLU A 99 -9.33 -0.27 -0.69
CA GLU A 99 -9.88 0.63 0.33
C GLU A 99 -9.80 2.08 -0.12
N HIS A 100 -8.62 2.54 -0.52
CA HIS A 100 -8.36 3.91 -0.91
C HIS A 100 -9.18 4.34 -2.13
N LEU A 101 -9.16 3.53 -3.20
CA LEU A 101 -9.81 3.88 -4.46
C LEU A 101 -11.34 3.67 -4.47
N LEU A 102 -11.85 2.68 -3.73
CA LEU A 102 -13.27 2.28 -3.78
C LEU A 102 -14.07 2.68 -2.55
N VAL A 103 -13.42 3.02 -1.44
CA VAL A 103 -14.09 3.42 -0.18
C VAL A 103 -13.74 4.85 0.17
N HIS A 104 -12.47 5.14 0.45
CA HIS A 104 -12.02 6.45 0.90
C HIS A 104 -12.38 7.56 -0.10
N HIS A 105 -11.98 7.46 -1.36
CA HIS A 105 -12.28 8.49 -2.37
C HIS A 105 -13.77 8.75 -2.58
N ILE A 106 -14.63 7.74 -2.31
CA ILE A 106 -16.06 7.86 -2.51
C ILE A 106 -16.76 8.41 -1.25
N HIS A 107 -16.24 8.08 -0.06
CA HIS A 107 -16.91 8.31 1.20
C HIS A 107 -16.17 9.22 2.18
N VAL A 108 -15.06 9.84 1.75
CA VAL A 108 -14.25 10.73 2.59
C VAL A 108 -15.11 11.76 3.33
N GLY A 109 -14.83 11.93 4.63
CA GLY A 109 -15.60 12.84 5.49
C GLY A 109 -16.97 12.32 5.95
N THR A 110 -17.30 11.07 5.64
CA THR A 110 -18.56 10.43 6.08
C THR A 110 -18.31 9.25 7.04
N PRO A 111 -19.31 8.80 7.81
CA PRO A 111 -19.17 7.61 8.67
C PRO A 111 -18.96 6.29 7.93
N ARG A 112 -19.11 6.28 6.59
CA ARG A 112 -18.87 5.10 5.75
C ARG A 112 -17.41 4.88 5.43
N ASP A 113 -16.58 5.92 5.59
CA ASP A 113 -15.14 5.85 5.39
C ASP A 113 -14.43 5.44 6.68
N PRO A 114 -13.82 4.25 6.76
CA PRO A 114 -13.09 3.82 7.95
C PRO A 114 -11.91 4.71 8.33
N VAL A 115 -11.29 5.40 7.37
CA VAL A 115 -10.14 6.29 7.62
C VAL A 115 -10.53 7.72 7.95
N THR A 116 -11.83 8.05 7.92
CA THR A 116 -12.33 9.32 8.47
C THR A 116 -12.40 9.22 10.00
N ALA A 117 -11.61 10.03 10.71
CA ALA A 117 -11.62 10.10 12.16
C ALA A 117 -12.98 10.61 12.68
N LYS A 118 -13.48 10.00 13.76
CA LYS A 118 -14.71 10.44 14.40
C LYS A 118 -14.42 11.61 15.34
N TYR A 119 -15.42 12.46 15.55
CA TYR A 119 -15.30 13.55 16.51
C TYR A 119 -14.86 13.02 17.89
N ASN A 120 -13.84 13.65 18.47
CA ASN A 120 -13.28 13.28 19.77
C ASN A 120 -12.74 11.82 19.86
N GLU A 121 -12.39 11.20 18.74
CA GLU A 121 -11.75 9.88 18.69
C GLU A 121 -10.25 10.01 18.91
N ASN A 122 -9.70 9.34 19.94
CA ASN A 122 -8.25 9.33 20.14
C ASN A 122 -7.56 8.42 19.12
N PHE A 123 -6.26 8.68 18.89
CA PHE A 123 -5.45 7.97 17.90
C PHE A 123 -5.50 6.44 18.06
N TYR A 124 -5.41 5.91 19.26
CA TYR A 124 -5.35 4.45 19.50
C TYR A 124 -6.66 3.76 19.10
N LYS A 125 -7.81 4.35 19.45
CA LYS A 125 -9.12 3.85 19.03
C LYS A 125 -9.30 3.94 17.51
N PHE A 126 -8.91 5.07 16.92
CA PHE A 126 -8.90 5.28 15.48
C PHE A 126 -8.05 4.20 14.80
N PHE A 127 -6.81 4.00 15.23
CA PHE A 127 -5.86 3.07 14.62
C PHE A 127 -6.39 1.63 14.61
N ILE A 128 -6.86 1.12 15.77
CA ILE A 128 -7.44 -0.23 15.86
C ILE A 128 -8.67 -0.36 14.97
N ARG A 129 -9.53 0.65 14.94
CA ARG A 129 -10.71 0.66 14.08
C ARG A 129 -10.35 0.60 12.60
N VAL A 130 -9.37 1.37 12.16
CA VAL A 130 -8.88 1.39 10.78
C VAL A 130 -8.30 0.04 10.40
N LEU A 131 -7.43 -0.55 11.23
CA LEU A 131 -6.84 -1.87 10.97
C LEU A 131 -7.88 -2.97 10.74
N ILE A 132 -9.02 -2.91 11.44
CA ILE A 132 -10.07 -3.93 11.32
C ILE A 132 -11.03 -3.59 10.19
N GLN A 133 -11.44 -2.34 10.07
CA GLN A 133 -12.53 -1.95 9.14
C GLN A 133 -12.07 -1.78 7.70
N CYS A 134 -10.82 -1.35 7.45
CA CYS A 134 -10.34 -1.17 6.08
C CYS A 134 -10.31 -2.47 5.27
N PRO A 135 -9.77 -3.61 5.73
CA PRO A 135 -9.84 -4.85 4.98
C PRO A 135 -11.28 -5.33 4.75
N ILE A 136 -12.20 -5.12 5.72
CA ILE A 136 -13.60 -5.52 5.60
C ILE A 136 -14.32 -4.66 4.55
N SER A 137 -14.17 -3.33 4.64
CA SER A 137 -14.82 -2.38 3.71
C SER A 137 -14.30 -2.53 2.29
N SER A 138 -12.99 -2.74 2.11
CA SER A 138 -12.38 -2.97 0.81
C SER A 138 -12.85 -4.27 0.16
N PHE A 139 -12.89 -5.38 0.92
CA PHE A 139 -13.42 -6.65 0.41
C PHE A 139 -14.90 -6.54 0.02
N LYS A 140 -15.71 -5.88 0.85
CA LYS A 140 -17.12 -5.61 0.55
C LYS A 140 -17.29 -4.79 -0.74
N SER A 141 -16.46 -3.77 -0.94
CA SER A 141 -16.53 -2.91 -2.12
C SER A 141 -16.13 -3.64 -3.39
N GLU A 142 -15.09 -4.49 -3.36
CA GLU A 142 -14.73 -5.36 -4.49
C GLU A 142 -15.83 -6.39 -4.76
N SER A 143 -16.45 -6.96 -3.73
CA SER A 143 -17.58 -7.90 -3.88
C SER A 143 -18.79 -7.24 -4.54
N ILE A 144 -19.12 -5.99 -4.18
CA ILE A 144 -20.18 -5.22 -4.84
C ILE A 144 -19.85 -4.96 -6.32
N LYS A 145 -18.60 -4.61 -6.61
CA LYS A 145 -18.11 -4.36 -7.97
C LYS A 145 -18.20 -5.62 -8.84
N LEU A 146 -17.86 -6.80 -8.30
CA LEU A 146 -18.03 -8.10 -8.97
C LEU A 146 -19.50 -8.44 -9.18
N GLY A 147 -20.34 -8.24 -8.16
CA GLY A 147 -21.78 -8.45 -8.25
C GLY A 147 -22.45 -7.63 -9.37
N ARG A 148 -21.99 -6.40 -9.63
CA ARG A 148 -22.44 -5.57 -10.77
C ARG A 148 -22.09 -6.19 -12.13
N LYS A 149 -21.12 -7.11 -12.18
CA LYS A 149 -20.75 -7.89 -13.38
C LYS A 149 -21.40 -9.27 -13.42
N GLY A 150 -22.27 -9.59 -12.46
CA GLY A 150 -22.86 -10.92 -12.33
C GLY A 150 -21.94 -12.00 -11.78
N LEU A 151 -20.79 -11.59 -11.17
CA LEU A 151 -19.77 -12.50 -10.64
C LEU A 151 -19.91 -12.63 -9.12
N PRO A 152 -19.66 -13.83 -8.54
CA PRO A 152 -19.67 -14.01 -7.10
C PRO A 152 -18.44 -13.34 -6.44
N PRO A 153 -18.50 -13.03 -5.13
CA PRO A 153 -17.35 -12.48 -4.37
C PRO A 153 -16.10 -13.35 -4.41
N SER A 154 -16.27 -14.66 -4.59
CA SER A 154 -15.21 -15.66 -4.69
C SER A 154 -14.65 -15.86 -6.11
N ASP A 155 -15.05 -15.03 -7.06
CA ASP A 155 -14.49 -15.08 -8.41
C ASP A 155 -12.99 -14.73 -8.41
N PHE A 156 -12.19 -15.43 -9.23
CA PHE A 156 -10.74 -15.20 -9.34
C PHE A 156 -10.37 -13.80 -9.85
N SER A 157 -11.30 -13.06 -10.41
CA SER A 157 -11.12 -11.64 -10.75
C SER A 157 -11.09 -10.72 -9.52
N ASN A 158 -11.38 -11.25 -8.32
CA ASN A 158 -11.26 -10.49 -7.09
C ASN A 158 -9.78 -10.19 -6.77
N PRO A 159 -9.36 -8.92 -6.71
CA PRO A 159 -7.95 -8.58 -6.47
C PRO A 159 -7.42 -9.08 -5.12
N PHE A 160 -8.28 -9.46 -4.18
CA PHE A 160 -7.86 -10.03 -2.89
C PHE A 160 -7.05 -11.33 -3.03
N TYR A 161 -7.26 -12.11 -4.09
CA TYR A 161 -6.40 -13.27 -4.37
C TYR A 161 -4.96 -12.84 -4.68
N ILE A 162 -4.78 -11.82 -5.51
CA ILE A 162 -3.46 -11.27 -5.84
C ILE A 162 -2.83 -10.66 -4.58
N TYR A 163 -3.60 -9.92 -3.78
CA TYR A 163 -3.12 -9.34 -2.51
C TYR A 163 -2.60 -10.42 -1.56
N PHE A 164 -3.38 -11.48 -1.38
CA PHE A 164 -3.00 -12.60 -0.53
C PHE A 164 -1.76 -13.32 -1.05
N ILE A 165 -1.70 -13.64 -2.34
CA ILE A 165 -0.55 -14.33 -2.96
C ILE A 165 0.72 -13.50 -2.81
N LEU A 166 0.67 -12.20 -3.10
CA LEU A 166 1.85 -11.32 -2.97
C LEU A 166 2.32 -11.19 -1.51
N GLN A 167 1.40 -11.07 -0.57
CA GLN A 167 1.74 -11.01 0.86
C GLN A 167 2.37 -12.32 1.35
N MET A 168 1.78 -13.47 0.98
CA MET A 168 2.34 -14.78 1.32
C MET A 168 3.71 -15.00 0.68
N PHE A 169 3.89 -14.55 -0.55
CA PHE A 169 5.19 -14.58 -1.23
C PHE A 169 6.23 -13.74 -0.48
N MET A 170 5.91 -12.51 -0.08
CA MET A 170 6.83 -11.65 0.69
C MET A 170 7.17 -12.25 2.06
N LEU A 171 6.18 -12.83 2.75
CA LEU A 171 6.42 -13.54 4.00
C LEU A 171 7.30 -14.78 3.78
N ALA A 172 6.99 -15.61 2.80
CA ALA A 172 7.81 -16.78 2.50
C ALA A 172 9.26 -16.39 2.17
N LEU A 173 9.46 -15.33 1.39
CA LEU A 173 10.77 -14.81 1.06
C LEU A 173 11.53 -14.33 2.30
N SER A 174 10.85 -13.72 3.28
CA SER A 174 11.46 -13.28 4.54
C SER A 174 11.92 -14.43 5.45
N PHE A 175 11.39 -15.65 5.28
CA PHE A 175 11.84 -16.85 5.98
C PHE A 175 12.99 -17.57 5.29
N LEU A 176 13.27 -17.25 4.03
CA LEU A 176 14.37 -17.84 3.25
C LEU A 176 15.68 -17.05 3.39
N VAL A 177 15.60 -15.84 3.91
CA VAL A 177 16.72 -14.92 4.13
C VAL A 177 17.16 -14.98 5.57
#